data_dacc384c89f832ad097d383a4f5c48b1
#
_entry.id   dacc384c89f832ad097d383a4f5c48b1
#
_cell.length_a   1.000
_cell.length_b   1.000
_cell.length_c   1.000
_cell.angle_alpha   90.00
_cell.angle_beta   90.00
_cell.angle_gamma   90.00
#
_symmetry.space_group_name_H-M   'P 1'
#
loop_
_entity.id
_entity.type
_entity.pdbx_description
1 polymer ?
#
loop_
_entity_poly.entity_id
_entity_poly.type
_entity_poly.pdbx_seq_one_letter_code
_entity_poly.pdbx_strand_id
1 'polypeptide(L)'
;MTTLAHPSAIWRSLLFIPANNEKFIAAAASRGADAIILDLEDSIPYALKASARQTLPNHIAKLSAQGVDVVVRINADMINAVADLDVAVTKNTAAILVPKVLGADHLRLLDDAIGLLESQRNIPQGSIKLIALIETITAMESALVIAQATPRLIGLALGTEDLSLDGGFEPTPDNLTLPAQKLIYAARIANINAYGFPASIADYSDADKFIQYQQRAKSMGFNGALCIHPVQVKMVNDTYQVSEAEQLQAEKIIAAYNEAMSNNRGVVEVDGKMVDAPVVERAKKILSLVNTP
;
A
#
# COMPACT_ATOMS: atom_id res chain seq x y z
N MET A 1 4.86 -20.76 -17.74
CA MET A 1 4.96 -19.65 -16.77
C MET A 1 3.57 -19.08 -16.61
N THR A 2 2.91 -19.36 -15.52
CA THR A 2 1.57 -18.87 -15.21
C THR A 2 1.74 -17.38 -14.85
N THR A 3 1.21 -16.51 -15.68
CA THR A 3 1.06 -15.07 -15.36
C THR A 3 0.11 -14.99 -14.16
N LEU A 4 0.66 -14.80 -12.97
CA LEU A 4 -0.12 -14.44 -11.80
C LEU A 4 -0.78 -13.09 -12.10
N ALA A 5 -2.10 -13.03 -12.07
CA ALA A 5 -2.85 -11.79 -12.22
C ALA A 5 -2.35 -10.80 -11.15
N HIS A 6 -2.02 -9.58 -11.56
CA HIS A 6 -1.74 -8.50 -10.62
C HIS A 6 -2.94 -8.29 -9.70
N PRO A 7 -2.73 -7.98 -8.41
CA PRO A 7 -3.84 -7.61 -7.53
C PRO A 7 -4.61 -6.43 -8.14
N SER A 8 -5.92 -6.52 -8.11
CA SER A 8 -6.87 -5.69 -8.87
C SER A 8 -6.99 -4.23 -8.41
N ALA A 9 -6.22 -3.77 -7.43
CA ALA A 9 -6.16 -2.37 -7.03
C ALA A 9 -4.73 -1.99 -6.63
N ILE A 10 -4.14 -1.06 -7.34
CA ILE A 10 -2.90 -0.39 -6.92
C ILE A 10 -3.32 0.96 -6.37
N TRP A 11 -3.35 1.10 -5.05
CA TRP A 11 -3.59 2.39 -4.39
C TRP A 11 -2.29 3.18 -4.33
N ARG A 12 -2.29 4.40 -4.87
CA ARG A 12 -1.14 5.33 -4.75
C ARG A 12 -1.10 5.93 -3.36
N SER A 13 -2.27 6.36 -2.85
CA SER A 13 -2.40 6.98 -1.55
C SER A 13 -3.46 6.31 -0.69
N LEU A 14 -3.08 5.98 0.56
CA LEU A 14 -3.96 5.42 1.58
C LEU A 14 -3.99 6.40 2.77
N LEU A 15 -5.11 7.10 2.99
CA LEU A 15 -5.21 8.16 4.00
C LEU A 15 -5.80 7.61 5.30
N PHE A 16 -5.04 7.71 6.40
CA PHE A 16 -5.52 7.42 7.74
C PHE A 16 -6.54 8.45 8.22
N ILE A 17 -7.65 7.95 8.78
CA ILE A 17 -8.69 8.74 9.45
C ILE A 17 -9.11 8.02 10.72
N PRO A 18 -9.07 8.67 11.91
CA PRO A 18 -9.60 8.09 13.14
C PRO A 18 -11.06 7.68 12.96
N ALA A 19 -11.39 6.41 13.27
CA ALA A 19 -12.73 5.86 13.04
C ALA A 19 -13.84 6.49 13.91
N ASN A 20 -13.47 7.27 14.92
CA ASN A 20 -14.39 8.00 15.79
C ASN A 20 -14.54 9.49 15.44
N ASN A 21 -13.94 9.97 14.34
CA ASN A 21 -13.98 11.38 13.97
C ASN A 21 -14.95 11.63 12.80
N GLU A 22 -16.22 11.87 13.12
CA GLU A 22 -17.30 12.13 12.17
C GLU A 22 -16.98 13.25 11.17
N LYS A 23 -16.31 14.32 11.61
CA LYS A 23 -15.95 15.45 10.76
C LYS A 23 -14.93 15.05 9.69
N PHE A 24 -13.92 14.25 10.06
CA PHE A 24 -12.90 13.79 9.12
C PHE A 24 -13.48 12.76 8.17
N ILE A 25 -14.32 11.83 8.67
CA ILE A 25 -14.99 10.83 7.85
C ILE A 25 -15.93 11.48 6.82
N ALA A 26 -16.69 12.50 7.21
CA ALA A 26 -17.58 13.22 6.29
C ALA A 26 -16.83 13.90 5.14
N ALA A 27 -15.58 14.32 5.37
CA ALA A 27 -14.74 14.96 4.37
C ALA A 27 -13.81 14.00 3.61
N ALA A 28 -13.75 12.72 3.99
CA ALA A 28 -12.74 11.78 3.53
C ALA A 28 -12.73 11.58 2.01
N ALA A 29 -13.88 11.32 1.41
CA ALA A 29 -13.99 11.09 -0.04
C ALA A 29 -13.52 12.30 -0.86
N SER A 30 -13.74 13.53 -0.37
CA SER A 30 -13.29 14.75 -1.06
C SER A 30 -11.78 15.00 -0.98
N ARG A 31 -11.02 14.18 -0.23
CA ARG A 31 -9.56 14.32 -0.10
C ARG A 31 -8.80 13.71 -1.27
N GLY A 32 -9.46 12.92 -2.13
CA GLY A 32 -8.88 12.36 -3.35
C GLY A 32 -7.88 11.22 -3.11
N ALA A 33 -7.88 10.61 -1.93
CA ALA A 33 -7.10 9.40 -1.69
C ALA A 33 -7.71 8.21 -2.42
N ASP A 34 -6.88 7.32 -2.95
CA ASP A 34 -7.35 6.09 -3.62
C ASP A 34 -8.02 5.13 -2.62
N ALA A 35 -7.52 5.11 -1.37
CA ALA A 35 -8.18 4.39 -0.28
C ALA A 35 -8.18 5.20 1.02
N ILE A 36 -9.21 4.98 1.85
CA ILE A 36 -9.30 5.55 3.21
C ILE A 36 -9.05 4.43 4.21
N ILE A 37 -8.11 4.65 5.11
CA ILE A 37 -7.85 3.76 6.25
C ILE A 37 -8.64 4.29 7.45
N LEU A 38 -9.73 3.61 7.82
CA LEU A 38 -10.42 3.86 9.09
C LEU A 38 -9.62 3.22 10.21
N ASP A 39 -9.05 4.04 11.07
CA ASP A 39 -8.13 3.60 12.10
C ASP A 39 -8.85 3.32 13.42
N LEU A 40 -8.67 2.10 13.96
CA LEU A 40 -9.13 1.67 15.29
C LEU A 40 -7.98 1.54 16.30
N GLU A 41 -6.72 1.72 15.86
CA GLU A 41 -5.54 1.49 16.70
C GLU A 41 -5.07 2.76 17.40
N ASP A 42 -3.92 3.32 16.99
CA ASP A 42 -3.20 4.35 17.74
C ASP A 42 -3.92 5.69 17.81
N SER A 43 -4.71 6.03 16.79
CA SER A 43 -5.47 7.29 16.81
C SER A 43 -6.70 7.28 17.74
N ILE A 44 -7.08 6.10 18.28
CA ILE A 44 -8.25 5.94 19.15
C ILE A 44 -7.81 5.64 20.58
N PRO A 45 -8.08 6.53 21.55
CA PRO A 45 -7.86 6.22 22.97
C PRO A 45 -8.56 4.93 23.40
N TYR A 46 -7.92 4.13 24.25
CA TYR A 46 -8.43 2.82 24.64
C TYR A 46 -9.90 2.84 25.10
N ALA A 47 -10.27 3.83 25.92
CA ALA A 47 -11.64 3.99 26.42
C ALA A 47 -12.68 4.25 25.32
N LEU A 48 -12.28 4.70 24.14
CA LEU A 48 -13.16 5.02 23.01
C LEU A 48 -13.19 3.93 21.94
N LYS A 49 -12.37 2.88 22.03
CA LYS A 49 -12.31 1.81 21.01
C LYS A 49 -13.67 1.11 20.85
N ALA A 50 -14.38 0.82 21.95
CA ALA A 50 -15.68 0.18 21.88
C ALA A 50 -16.74 1.05 21.16
N SER A 51 -16.76 2.36 21.41
CA SER A 51 -17.69 3.27 20.73
C SER A 51 -17.32 3.48 19.25
N ALA A 52 -16.03 3.52 18.91
CA ALA A 52 -15.58 3.58 17.54
C ALA A 52 -16.04 2.36 16.71
N ARG A 53 -15.98 1.14 17.29
CA ARG A 53 -16.51 -0.08 16.66
C ARG A 53 -18.00 0.01 16.34
N GLN A 54 -18.82 0.58 17.24
CA GLN A 54 -20.26 0.67 17.04
C GLN A 54 -20.65 1.47 15.78
N THR A 55 -19.90 2.50 15.43
CA THR A 55 -20.16 3.37 14.28
C THR A 55 -19.45 2.92 13.00
N LEU A 56 -18.42 2.09 13.12
CA LEU A 56 -17.54 1.68 12.01
C LEU A 56 -18.30 1.11 10.78
N PRO A 57 -19.27 0.16 10.92
CA PRO A 57 -19.96 -0.40 9.76
C PRO A 57 -20.70 0.66 8.94
N ASN A 58 -21.28 1.66 9.60
CA ASN A 58 -21.97 2.77 8.95
C ASN A 58 -20.97 3.68 8.20
N HIS A 59 -19.78 3.94 8.78
CA HIS A 59 -18.73 4.72 8.14
C HIS A 59 -18.20 4.02 6.91
N ILE A 60 -17.94 2.71 6.97
CA ILE A 60 -17.53 1.89 5.83
C ILE A 60 -18.57 1.98 4.70
N ALA A 61 -19.84 1.74 5.02
CA ALA A 61 -20.92 1.79 4.03
C ALA A 61 -21.06 3.17 3.37
N LYS A 62 -20.95 4.25 4.17
CA LYS A 62 -21.04 5.63 3.70
C LYS A 62 -19.89 5.99 2.74
N LEU A 63 -18.65 5.63 3.06
CA LEU A 63 -17.47 5.91 2.22
C LEU A 63 -17.49 5.09 0.94
N SER A 64 -17.81 3.80 1.05
CA SER A 64 -17.93 2.91 -0.11
C SER A 64 -19.03 3.38 -1.08
N ALA A 65 -20.17 3.88 -0.58
CA ALA A 65 -21.20 4.47 -1.42
C ALA A 65 -20.79 5.74 -2.17
N GLN A 66 -19.69 6.39 -1.74
CA GLN A 66 -19.06 7.53 -2.42
C GLN A 66 -17.95 7.11 -3.40
N GLY A 67 -17.79 5.80 -3.65
CA GLY A 67 -16.80 5.27 -4.59
C GLY A 67 -15.38 5.20 -4.04
N VAL A 68 -15.22 5.23 -2.72
CA VAL A 68 -13.90 5.16 -2.08
C VAL A 68 -13.65 3.75 -1.55
N ASP A 69 -12.48 3.19 -1.82
CA ASP A 69 -12.04 1.95 -1.21
C ASP A 69 -11.76 2.15 0.27
N VAL A 70 -12.35 1.28 1.11
CA VAL A 70 -12.23 1.37 2.56
C VAL A 70 -11.35 0.26 3.10
N VAL A 71 -10.27 0.66 3.74
CA VAL A 71 -9.36 -0.18 4.51
C VAL A 71 -9.63 0.07 6.00
N VAL A 72 -9.54 -0.95 6.84
CA VAL A 72 -9.65 -0.79 8.29
C VAL A 72 -8.34 -1.21 8.94
N ARG A 73 -7.69 -0.31 9.69
CA ARG A 73 -6.58 -0.69 10.57
C ARG A 73 -7.16 -1.18 11.89
N ILE A 74 -6.96 -2.47 12.16
CA ILE A 74 -7.36 -3.11 13.41
C ILE A 74 -6.33 -2.87 14.53
N ASN A 75 -6.65 -3.24 15.76
CA ASN A 75 -5.70 -3.20 16.86
C ASN A 75 -4.67 -4.33 16.77
N ALA A 76 -3.49 -4.11 17.33
CA ALA A 76 -2.42 -5.10 17.36
C ALA A 76 -2.69 -6.24 18.36
N ASP A 77 -3.31 -5.97 19.51
CA ASP A 77 -3.64 -6.99 20.50
C ASP A 77 -4.82 -7.86 20.05
N MET A 78 -4.70 -9.16 20.25
CA MET A 78 -5.65 -10.15 19.72
C MET A 78 -7.08 -9.96 20.25
N ILE A 79 -7.28 -9.49 21.48
CA ILE A 79 -8.62 -9.30 22.06
C ILE A 79 -9.36 -8.20 21.30
N ASN A 80 -8.70 -7.07 21.08
CA ASN A 80 -9.25 -5.98 20.30
C ASN A 80 -9.32 -6.33 18.81
N ALA A 81 -8.31 -7.02 18.25
CA ALA A 81 -8.30 -7.42 16.85
C ALA A 81 -9.54 -8.27 16.48
N VAL A 82 -9.90 -9.26 17.31
CA VAL A 82 -11.10 -10.08 17.10
C VAL A 82 -12.37 -9.23 17.14
N ALA A 83 -12.48 -8.31 18.10
CA ALA A 83 -13.62 -7.41 18.20
C ALA A 83 -13.68 -6.40 17.02
N ASP A 84 -12.52 -5.98 16.50
CA ASP A 84 -12.43 -5.11 15.33
C ASP A 84 -12.85 -5.86 14.06
N LEU A 85 -12.39 -7.10 13.86
CA LEU A 85 -12.78 -7.92 12.71
C LEU A 85 -14.27 -8.18 12.68
N ASP A 86 -14.91 -8.37 13.84
CA ASP A 86 -16.35 -8.58 13.92
C ASP A 86 -17.16 -7.41 13.35
N VAL A 87 -16.66 -6.18 13.39
CA VAL A 87 -17.32 -5.01 12.84
C VAL A 87 -16.74 -4.54 11.48
N ALA A 88 -15.47 -4.87 11.21
CA ALA A 88 -14.77 -4.45 10.01
C ALA A 88 -15.03 -5.35 8.79
N VAL A 89 -15.32 -6.65 8.99
CA VAL A 89 -15.57 -7.59 7.89
C VAL A 89 -16.97 -7.35 7.32
N THR A 90 -17.10 -6.46 6.36
CA THR A 90 -18.35 -6.12 5.67
C THR A 90 -18.17 -6.25 4.15
N LYS A 91 -19.27 -6.36 3.40
CA LYS A 91 -19.24 -6.41 1.92
C LYS A 91 -18.62 -5.16 1.26
N ASN A 92 -18.47 -4.08 2.02
CA ASN A 92 -17.95 -2.80 1.55
C ASN A 92 -16.51 -2.53 2.02
N THR A 93 -15.89 -3.48 2.72
CA THR A 93 -14.50 -3.40 3.17
C THR A 93 -13.58 -3.97 2.10
N ALA A 94 -12.65 -3.18 1.60
CA ALA A 94 -11.68 -3.61 0.60
C ALA A 94 -10.54 -4.43 1.22
N ALA A 95 -10.00 -3.95 2.35
CA ALA A 95 -8.90 -4.64 3.03
C ALA A 95 -8.86 -4.35 4.54
N ILE A 96 -8.14 -5.21 5.25
CA ILE A 96 -7.73 -5.00 6.65
C ILE A 96 -6.23 -4.70 6.66
N LEU A 97 -5.84 -3.58 7.27
CA LEU A 97 -4.44 -3.25 7.57
C LEU A 97 -4.11 -3.80 8.96
N VAL A 98 -3.15 -4.72 8.98
CA VAL A 98 -2.71 -5.41 10.21
C VAL A 98 -1.46 -4.72 10.73
N PRO A 99 -1.52 -4.02 11.88
CA PRO A 99 -0.37 -3.40 12.50
C PRO A 99 0.48 -4.43 13.25
N LYS A 100 1.73 -4.08 13.53
CA LYS A 100 2.65 -4.81 14.42
C LYS A 100 2.64 -6.34 14.18
N VAL A 101 2.74 -6.70 12.88
CA VAL A 101 2.66 -8.11 12.46
C VAL A 101 3.76 -8.92 13.16
N LEU A 102 3.36 -10.02 13.84
CA LEU A 102 4.28 -10.88 14.60
C LEU A 102 4.96 -11.95 13.73
N GLY A 103 4.45 -12.21 12.54
CA GLY A 103 4.95 -13.23 11.63
C GLY A 103 3.87 -13.79 10.70
N ALA A 104 4.21 -14.78 9.89
CA ALA A 104 3.29 -15.37 8.91
C ALA A 104 2.07 -16.04 9.55
N ASP A 105 2.26 -16.71 10.67
CA ASP A 105 1.17 -17.43 11.36
C ASP A 105 0.14 -16.45 11.94
N HIS A 106 0.56 -15.25 12.35
CA HIS A 106 -0.37 -14.19 12.75
C HIS A 106 -1.34 -13.85 11.62
N LEU A 107 -0.82 -13.67 10.39
CA LEU A 107 -1.66 -13.38 9.21
C LEU A 107 -2.54 -14.57 8.82
N ARG A 108 -2.08 -15.81 8.97
CA ARG A 108 -2.88 -17.00 8.69
C ARG A 108 -4.07 -17.12 9.65
N LEU A 109 -3.86 -16.88 10.94
CA LEU A 109 -4.96 -16.86 11.92
C LEU A 109 -6.00 -15.76 11.61
N LEU A 110 -5.56 -14.57 11.18
CA LEU A 110 -6.47 -13.51 10.77
C LEU A 110 -7.20 -13.86 9.47
N ASP A 111 -6.52 -14.51 8.50
CA ASP A 111 -7.16 -15.00 7.26
C ASP A 111 -8.28 -16.00 7.57
N ASP A 112 -8.02 -16.98 8.44
CA ASP A 112 -9.02 -17.97 8.87
C ASP A 112 -10.22 -17.28 9.55
N ALA A 113 -9.97 -16.31 10.45
CA ALA A 113 -11.02 -15.57 11.13
C ALA A 113 -11.87 -14.74 10.14
N ILE A 114 -11.23 -14.03 9.21
CA ILE A 114 -11.92 -13.27 8.16
C ILE A 114 -12.73 -14.21 7.27
N GLY A 115 -12.18 -15.36 6.87
CA GLY A 115 -12.88 -16.36 6.05
C GLY A 115 -14.14 -16.90 6.71
N LEU A 116 -14.10 -17.16 8.03
CA LEU A 116 -15.28 -17.55 8.80
C LEU A 116 -16.35 -16.45 8.82
N LEU A 117 -15.93 -15.19 9.04
CA LEU A 117 -16.86 -14.03 9.04
C LEU A 117 -17.44 -13.77 7.65
N GLU A 118 -16.66 -13.88 6.58
CA GLU A 118 -17.14 -13.79 5.19
C GLU A 118 -18.22 -14.85 4.94
N SER A 119 -17.99 -16.10 5.35
CA SER A 119 -18.95 -17.20 5.21
C SER A 119 -20.25 -16.92 5.96
N GLN A 120 -20.17 -16.52 7.23
CA GLN A 120 -21.31 -16.24 8.08
C GLN A 120 -22.17 -15.07 7.54
N ARG A 121 -21.56 -14.13 6.82
CA ARG A 121 -22.17 -12.89 6.30
C ARG A 121 -22.54 -12.94 4.83
N ASN A 122 -22.38 -14.11 4.19
CA ASN A 122 -22.59 -14.28 2.75
C ASN A 122 -21.75 -13.30 1.89
N ILE A 123 -20.51 -13.04 2.34
CA ILE A 123 -19.51 -12.29 1.59
C ILE A 123 -18.68 -13.30 0.81
N PRO A 124 -18.30 -13.05 -0.47
CA PRO A 124 -17.49 -13.98 -1.22
C PRO A 124 -16.14 -14.23 -0.52
N GLN A 125 -15.75 -15.50 -0.42
CA GLN A 125 -14.50 -15.90 0.24
C GLN A 125 -13.29 -15.25 -0.42
N GLY A 126 -12.41 -14.68 0.41
CA GLY A 126 -11.18 -14.02 -0.04
C GLY A 126 -11.39 -12.64 -0.68
N SER A 127 -12.59 -12.09 -0.64
CA SER A 127 -12.85 -10.74 -1.17
C SER A 127 -12.18 -9.65 -0.34
N ILE A 128 -12.20 -9.76 0.98
CA ILE A 128 -11.54 -8.80 1.88
C ILE A 128 -10.05 -9.15 1.94
N LYS A 129 -9.21 -8.19 1.55
CA LYS A 129 -7.76 -8.38 1.45
C LYS A 129 -7.04 -8.03 2.76
N LEU A 130 -5.75 -8.35 2.82
CA LEU A 130 -4.85 -7.97 3.91
C LEU A 130 -3.72 -7.08 3.40
N ILE A 131 -3.33 -6.12 4.23
CA ILE A 131 -2.06 -5.39 4.12
C ILE A 131 -1.34 -5.58 5.45
N ALA A 132 -0.08 -5.99 5.41
CA ALA A 132 0.75 -6.16 6.60
C ALA A 132 1.62 -4.91 6.82
N LEU A 133 1.49 -4.27 7.97
CA LEU A 133 2.33 -3.16 8.37
C LEU A 133 3.59 -3.72 9.05
N ILE A 134 4.73 -3.52 8.41
CA ILE A 134 6.05 -3.97 8.88
C ILE A 134 6.69 -2.81 9.65
N GLU A 135 6.69 -2.90 10.95
CA GLU A 135 7.05 -1.80 11.85
C GLU A 135 7.80 -2.28 13.12
N THR A 136 8.35 -3.51 13.06
CA THR A 136 9.32 -4.01 14.04
C THR A 136 10.51 -4.65 13.31
N ILE A 137 11.66 -4.68 13.95
CA ILE A 137 12.87 -5.32 13.40
C ILE A 137 12.64 -6.80 13.15
N THR A 138 11.96 -7.49 14.07
CA THR A 138 11.64 -8.92 13.92
C THR A 138 10.74 -9.17 12.69
N ALA A 139 9.71 -8.35 12.47
CA ALA A 139 8.86 -8.44 11.28
C ALA A 139 9.65 -8.11 10.01
N MET A 140 10.54 -7.11 10.05
CA MET A 140 11.39 -6.74 8.93
C MET A 140 12.35 -7.87 8.53
N GLU A 141 12.97 -8.56 9.49
CA GLU A 141 13.81 -9.72 9.21
C GLU A 141 13.00 -10.90 8.61
N SER A 142 11.72 -11.00 8.96
CA SER A 142 10.81 -12.03 8.47
C SER A 142 9.96 -11.58 7.27
N ALA A 143 10.20 -10.42 6.68
CA ALA A 143 9.32 -9.78 5.70
C ALA A 143 8.98 -10.70 4.50
N LEU A 144 9.91 -11.51 4.02
CA LEU A 144 9.66 -12.44 2.92
C LEU A 144 8.66 -13.54 3.32
N VAL A 145 8.81 -14.13 4.51
CA VAL A 145 7.92 -15.18 4.99
C VAL A 145 6.53 -14.60 5.28
N ILE A 146 6.47 -13.37 5.80
CA ILE A 146 5.23 -12.62 6.00
C ILE A 146 4.56 -12.35 4.65
N ALA A 147 5.31 -11.89 3.63
CA ALA A 147 4.78 -11.60 2.30
C ALA A 147 4.11 -12.81 1.62
N GLN A 148 4.51 -14.01 1.98
CA GLN A 148 4.01 -15.27 1.42
C GLN A 148 3.01 -16.00 2.36
N ALA A 149 2.55 -15.34 3.42
CA ALA A 149 1.75 -15.98 4.47
C ALA A 149 0.39 -16.50 3.98
N THR A 150 -0.30 -15.74 3.13
CA THR A 150 -1.66 -16.03 2.67
C THR A 150 -1.93 -15.38 1.31
N PRO A 151 -2.78 -15.99 0.44
CA PRO A 151 -3.18 -15.39 -0.83
C PRO A 151 -4.06 -14.15 -0.66
N ARG A 152 -4.57 -13.88 0.54
CA ARG A 152 -5.34 -12.68 0.88
C ARG A 152 -4.45 -11.43 0.99
N LEU A 153 -3.14 -11.62 1.25
CA LEU A 153 -2.19 -10.51 1.41
C LEU A 153 -1.88 -9.87 0.05
N ILE A 154 -2.19 -8.58 -0.09
CA ILE A 154 -1.98 -7.81 -1.31
C ILE A 154 -0.89 -6.75 -1.20
N GLY A 155 -0.36 -6.53 -0.01
CA GLY A 155 0.70 -5.54 0.20
C GLY A 155 1.41 -5.63 1.53
N LEU A 156 2.65 -5.16 1.52
CA LEU A 156 3.41 -4.80 2.71
C LEU A 156 3.48 -3.29 2.81
N ALA A 157 3.32 -2.75 4.00
CA ALA A 157 3.47 -1.33 4.27
C ALA A 157 4.61 -1.10 5.28
N LEU A 158 5.40 -0.05 5.07
CA LEU A 158 6.51 0.32 5.96
C LEU A 158 6.02 1.29 7.04
N GLY A 159 6.03 0.86 8.30
CA GLY A 159 5.72 1.70 9.45
C GLY A 159 7.00 2.33 10.01
N THR A 160 7.35 3.52 9.54
CA THR A 160 8.66 4.13 9.75
C THR A 160 8.92 4.55 11.19
N GLU A 161 7.90 5.06 11.89
CA GLU A 161 8.05 5.57 13.26
C GLU A 161 8.27 4.41 14.25
N ASP A 162 7.35 3.42 14.24
CA ASP A 162 7.45 2.28 15.14
C ASP A 162 8.68 1.41 14.84
N LEU A 163 9.03 1.23 13.55
CA LEU A 163 10.25 0.51 13.17
C LEU A 163 11.50 1.19 13.71
N SER A 164 11.56 2.52 13.62
CA SER A 164 12.70 3.29 14.11
C SER A 164 12.79 3.26 15.63
N LEU A 165 11.64 3.32 16.30
CA LEU A 165 11.56 3.17 17.75
C LEU A 165 12.04 1.79 18.19
N ASP A 166 11.52 0.71 17.59
CA ASP A 166 11.89 -0.68 17.89
C ASP A 166 13.37 -0.93 17.60
N GLY A 167 13.90 -0.34 16.52
CA GLY A 167 15.29 -0.47 16.10
C GLY A 167 16.28 0.45 16.82
N GLY A 168 15.79 1.42 17.59
CA GLY A 168 16.63 2.36 18.32
C GLY A 168 17.39 3.36 17.43
N PHE A 169 16.79 3.77 16.30
CA PHE A 169 17.40 4.71 15.36
C PHE A 169 16.43 5.82 14.94
N GLU A 170 16.95 6.93 14.44
CA GLU A 170 16.18 8.04 13.90
C GLU A 170 15.53 7.67 12.56
N PRO A 171 14.26 8.07 12.27
CA PRO A 171 13.56 7.79 11.01
C PRO A 171 14.07 8.64 9.85
N THR A 172 15.39 8.63 9.61
CA THR A 172 16.04 9.36 8.53
C THR A 172 16.06 8.54 7.22
N PRO A 173 16.16 9.19 6.05
CA PRO A 173 16.31 8.49 4.77
C PRO A 173 17.47 7.51 4.73
N ASP A 174 18.57 7.81 5.39
CA ASP A 174 19.76 6.94 5.40
C ASP A 174 19.49 5.66 6.20
N ASN A 175 18.90 5.78 7.39
CA ASN A 175 18.59 4.64 8.24
C ASN A 175 17.46 3.78 7.67
N LEU A 176 16.49 4.38 6.99
CA LEU A 176 15.32 3.68 6.45
C LEU A 176 15.50 3.13 5.03
N THR A 177 16.60 3.45 4.34
CA THR A 177 16.83 2.95 2.96
C THR A 177 16.96 1.43 2.91
N LEU A 178 17.73 0.82 3.79
CA LEU A 178 17.88 -0.64 3.83
C LEU A 178 16.58 -1.36 4.20
N PRO A 179 15.86 -0.99 5.27
CA PRO A 179 14.55 -1.56 5.56
C PRO A 179 13.56 -1.45 4.39
N ALA A 180 13.46 -0.28 3.76
CA ALA A 180 12.61 -0.06 2.60
C ALA A 180 12.96 -1.00 1.44
N GLN A 181 14.24 -1.18 1.15
CA GLN A 181 14.70 -2.07 0.08
C GLN A 181 14.38 -3.54 0.38
N LYS A 182 14.58 -4.00 1.64
CA LYS A 182 14.21 -5.35 2.08
C LYS A 182 12.71 -5.60 1.92
N LEU A 183 11.87 -4.67 2.35
CA LEU A 183 10.41 -4.74 2.21
C LEU A 183 9.99 -4.83 0.73
N ILE A 184 10.55 -3.99 -0.14
CA ILE A 184 10.27 -4.00 -1.58
C ILE A 184 10.66 -5.35 -2.19
N TYR A 185 11.80 -5.91 -1.87
CA TYR A 185 12.23 -7.21 -2.38
C TYR A 185 11.27 -8.34 -1.95
N ALA A 186 10.88 -8.35 -0.66
CA ALA A 186 9.91 -9.31 -0.15
C ALA A 186 8.56 -9.21 -0.88
N ALA A 187 8.05 -8.00 -1.06
CA ALA A 187 6.81 -7.75 -1.80
C ALA A 187 6.91 -8.19 -3.27
N ARG A 188 8.03 -7.92 -3.94
CA ARG A 188 8.25 -8.33 -5.35
C ARG A 188 8.34 -9.84 -5.52
N ILE A 189 9.02 -10.56 -4.62
CA ILE A 189 9.09 -12.02 -4.64
C ILE A 189 7.70 -12.64 -4.47
N ALA A 190 6.87 -12.07 -3.60
CA ALA A 190 5.49 -12.52 -3.37
C ALA A 190 4.49 -11.98 -4.41
N ASN A 191 4.90 -11.11 -5.33
CA ASN A 191 4.05 -10.45 -6.32
C ASN A 191 2.90 -9.65 -5.70
N ILE A 192 3.20 -8.92 -4.63
CA ILE A 192 2.28 -8.01 -3.93
C ILE A 192 2.81 -6.58 -3.94
N ASN A 193 2.00 -5.62 -3.51
CA ASN A 193 2.37 -4.22 -3.47
C ASN A 193 3.30 -3.89 -2.29
N ALA A 194 4.12 -2.85 -2.46
CA ALA A 194 4.89 -2.22 -1.39
C ALA A 194 4.41 -0.79 -1.20
N TYR A 195 4.06 -0.41 0.04
CA TYR A 195 3.58 0.92 0.41
C TYR A 195 4.51 1.57 1.40
N GLY A 196 4.82 2.85 1.21
CA GLY A 196 5.65 3.63 2.13
C GLY A 196 6.72 4.45 1.42
N PHE A 197 7.63 4.99 2.20
CA PHE A 197 8.80 5.76 1.75
C PHE A 197 9.86 5.79 2.84
N PRO A 198 11.16 5.96 2.50
CA PRO A 198 12.24 5.88 3.47
C PRO A 198 12.49 7.22 4.19
N ALA A 199 11.50 7.71 4.93
CA ALA A 199 11.59 8.88 5.79
C ALA A 199 10.46 8.89 6.83
N SER A 200 10.49 9.81 7.79
CA SER A 200 9.41 9.99 8.76
C SER A 200 8.10 10.36 8.07
N ILE A 201 7.02 9.64 8.39
CA ILE A 201 5.68 9.95 7.90
C ILE A 201 5.14 11.26 8.49
N ALA A 202 5.66 11.67 9.66
CA ALA A 202 5.29 12.89 10.35
C ALA A 202 5.91 14.16 9.73
N ASP A 203 6.93 14.02 8.87
CA ASP A 203 7.64 15.14 8.24
C ASP A 203 6.95 15.56 6.92
N TYR A 204 5.82 16.24 7.02
CA TYR A 204 5.03 16.70 5.87
C TYR A 204 4.87 18.23 5.78
N SER A 205 5.48 18.98 6.69
CA SER A 205 5.39 20.45 6.71
C SER A 205 6.15 21.11 5.56
N ASP A 206 7.23 20.48 5.07
CA ASP A 206 8.02 20.88 3.91
C ASP A 206 7.58 20.07 2.68
N ALA A 207 6.77 20.70 1.82
CA ALA A 207 6.20 20.04 0.65
C ALA A 207 7.25 19.57 -0.36
N ASP A 208 8.30 20.38 -0.60
CA ASP A 208 9.35 20.05 -1.58
C ASP A 208 10.16 18.85 -1.11
N LYS A 209 10.50 18.80 0.16
CA LYS A 209 11.21 17.68 0.78
C LYS A 209 10.35 16.41 0.76
N PHE A 210 9.06 16.53 1.07
CA PHE A 210 8.14 15.40 1.00
C PHE A 210 8.02 14.83 -0.42
N ILE A 211 7.89 15.70 -1.44
CA ILE A 211 7.88 15.28 -2.85
C ILE A 211 9.16 14.54 -3.23
N GLN A 212 10.33 15.03 -2.80
CA GLN A 212 11.60 14.34 -3.03
C GLN A 212 11.63 12.94 -2.40
N TYR A 213 11.07 12.78 -1.20
CA TYR A 213 10.94 11.46 -0.56
C TYR A 213 10.03 10.53 -1.36
N GLN A 214 8.91 11.02 -1.88
CA GLN A 214 8.00 10.24 -2.71
C GLN A 214 8.62 9.84 -4.05
N GLN A 215 9.35 10.76 -4.71
CA GLN A 215 10.09 10.45 -5.95
C GLN A 215 11.16 9.39 -5.71
N ARG A 216 11.88 9.47 -4.60
CA ARG A 216 12.85 8.45 -4.19
C ARG A 216 12.14 7.11 -3.95
N ALA A 217 11.02 7.08 -3.24
CA ALA A 217 10.24 5.89 -2.98
C ALA A 217 9.74 5.23 -4.29
N LYS A 218 9.18 6.01 -5.22
CA LYS A 218 8.78 5.54 -6.56
C LYS A 218 9.97 4.92 -7.30
N SER A 219 11.14 5.57 -7.27
CA SER A 219 12.35 5.08 -7.93
C SER A 219 12.90 3.79 -7.29
N MET A 220 12.73 3.60 -5.98
CA MET A 220 13.10 2.38 -5.27
C MET A 220 12.16 1.21 -5.58
N GLY A 221 10.92 1.48 -5.98
CA GLY A 221 9.93 0.47 -6.36
C GLY A 221 8.72 0.36 -5.45
N PHE A 222 8.44 1.31 -4.58
CA PHE A 222 7.14 1.41 -3.92
C PHE A 222 6.02 1.65 -4.93
N ASN A 223 4.81 1.21 -4.59
CA ASN A 223 3.60 1.37 -5.42
C ASN A 223 2.76 2.57 -4.99
N GLY A 224 2.95 3.05 -3.78
CA GLY A 224 2.23 4.14 -3.15
C GLY A 224 2.67 4.36 -1.72
N ALA A 225 1.96 5.21 -0.99
CA ALA A 225 2.31 5.56 0.38
C ALA A 225 1.09 5.65 1.30
N LEU A 226 1.31 5.38 2.59
CA LEU A 226 0.39 5.72 3.66
C LEU A 226 0.48 7.23 3.92
N CYS A 227 -0.65 7.87 4.18
CA CYS A 227 -0.76 9.31 4.44
C CYS A 227 -1.48 9.55 5.78
N ILE A 228 -0.94 10.41 6.62
CA ILE A 228 -1.56 10.81 7.91
C ILE A 228 -2.22 12.18 7.84
N HIS A 229 -2.01 12.92 6.75
CA HIS A 229 -2.60 14.25 6.55
C HIS A 229 -3.06 14.41 5.09
N PRO A 230 -4.22 15.07 4.83
CA PRO A 230 -4.75 15.24 3.47
C PRO A 230 -3.80 15.95 2.49
N VAL A 231 -2.91 16.82 2.96
CA VAL A 231 -1.94 17.50 2.10
C VAL A 231 -0.98 16.53 1.42
N GLN A 232 -0.65 15.41 2.08
CA GLN A 232 0.23 14.37 1.53
C GLN A 232 -0.42 13.65 0.34
N VAL A 233 -1.76 13.48 0.35
CA VAL A 233 -2.51 12.72 -0.67
C VAL A 233 -2.23 13.24 -2.08
N LYS A 234 -2.39 14.56 -2.29
CA LYS A 234 -2.16 15.15 -3.61
C LYS A 234 -0.72 14.96 -4.06
N MET A 235 0.26 15.18 -3.18
CA MET A 235 1.69 15.04 -3.51
C MET A 235 2.05 13.61 -3.88
N VAL A 236 1.48 12.61 -3.17
CA VAL A 236 1.65 11.19 -3.48
C VAL A 236 1.00 10.86 -4.82
N ASN A 237 -0.26 11.22 -5.04
CA ASN A 237 -0.98 10.94 -6.28
C ASN A 237 -0.25 11.54 -7.49
N ASP A 238 0.17 12.81 -7.41
CA ASP A 238 0.91 13.48 -8.48
C ASP A 238 2.25 12.79 -8.76
N THR A 239 2.96 12.36 -7.72
CA THR A 239 4.26 11.66 -7.88
C THR A 239 4.10 10.29 -8.55
N TYR A 240 3.07 9.53 -8.18
CA TYR A 240 2.86 8.17 -8.72
C TYR A 240 2.10 8.15 -10.05
N GLN A 241 1.50 9.25 -10.45
CA GLN A 241 0.92 9.38 -11.79
C GLN A 241 2.02 9.28 -12.85
N VAL A 242 1.70 8.61 -13.96
CA VAL A 242 2.59 8.60 -15.12
C VAL A 242 2.44 9.94 -15.84
N SER A 243 3.55 10.67 -15.97
CA SER A 243 3.57 11.93 -16.71
C SER A 243 3.52 11.68 -18.22
N GLU A 244 3.04 12.67 -18.98
CA GLU A 244 3.06 12.63 -20.46
C GLU A 244 4.49 12.42 -21.00
N ALA A 245 5.48 13.01 -20.36
CA ALA A 245 6.88 12.82 -20.73
C ALA A 245 7.36 11.38 -20.51
N GLU A 246 6.99 10.73 -19.39
CA GLU A 246 7.29 9.33 -19.12
C GLU A 246 6.59 8.41 -20.13
N GLN A 247 5.34 8.72 -20.49
CA GLN A 247 4.58 7.98 -21.49
C GLN A 247 5.25 8.06 -22.87
N LEU A 248 5.50 9.27 -23.36
CA LEU A 248 6.15 9.51 -24.65
C LEU A 248 7.52 8.84 -24.74
N GLN A 249 8.30 8.91 -23.66
CA GLN A 249 9.61 8.25 -23.60
C GLN A 249 9.48 6.72 -23.66
N ALA A 250 8.49 6.14 -22.96
CA ALA A 250 8.23 4.71 -23.00
C ALA A 250 7.79 4.25 -24.40
N GLU A 251 6.91 4.98 -25.07
CA GLU A 251 6.48 4.72 -26.45
C GLU A 251 7.66 4.78 -27.42
N LYS A 252 8.52 5.80 -27.30
CA LYS A 252 9.73 5.96 -28.12
C LYS A 252 10.70 4.78 -27.95
N ILE A 253 10.93 4.34 -26.71
CA ILE A 253 11.79 3.18 -26.40
C ILE A 253 11.26 1.92 -27.06
N ILE A 254 9.94 1.65 -26.92
CA ILE A 254 9.31 0.44 -27.47
C ILE A 254 9.35 0.46 -29.01
N ALA A 255 9.04 1.60 -29.64
CA ALA A 255 9.07 1.75 -31.09
C ALA A 255 10.48 1.50 -31.66
N ALA A 256 11.49 2.16 -31.10
CA ALA A 256 12.88 2.01 -31.55
C ALA A 256 13.41 0.57 -31.40
N TYR A 257 13.06 -0.10 -30.31
CA TYR A 257 13.46 -1.49 -30.11
C TYR A 257 12.76 -2.45 -31.09
N ASN A 258 11.46 -2.25 -31.33
CA ASN A 258 10.72 -3.08 -32.31
C ASN A 258 11.30 -2.94 -33.73
N GLU A 259 11.70 -1.73 -34.15
CA GLU A 259 12.39 -1.49 -35.40
C GLU A 259 13.76 -2.19 -35.43
N ALA A 260 14.55 -2.11 -34.37
CA ALA A 260 15.83 -2.81 -34.27
C ALA A 260 15.66 -4.33 -34.39
N MET A 261 14.65 -4.89 -33.68
CA MET A 261 14.33 -6.32 -33.75
C MET A 261 13.94 -6.77 -35.17
N SER A 262 13.16 -5.96 -35.92
CA SER A 262 12.83 -6.25 -37.34
C SER A 262 14.06 -6.29 -38.25
N ASN A 263 15.12 -5.60 -37.84
CA ASN A 263 16.44 -5.59 -38.51
C ASN A 263 17.45 -6.59 -37.89
N ASN A 264 16.98 -7.59 -37.13
CA ASN A 264 17.80 -8.59 -36.45
C ASN A 264 18.84 -8.00 -35.46
N ARG A 265 18.54 -6.87 -34.83
CA ARG A 265 19.37 -6.24 -33.82
C ARG A 265 18.70 -6.35 -32.44
N GLY A 266 19.38 -6.95 -31.47
CA GLY A 266 18.86 -7.13 -30.10
C GLY A 266 19.04 -5.92 -29.20
N VAL A 267 19.69 -4.85 -29.66
CA VAL A 267 19.94 -3.60 -28.92
C VAL A 267 19.85 -2.41 -29.86
N VAL A 268 19.47 -1.25 -29.29
CA VAL A 268 19.39 0.04 -29.99
C VAL A 268 19.77 1.17 -29.04
N GLU A 269 20.21 2.29 -29.57
CA GLU A 269 20.43 3.51 -28.79
C GLU A 269 19.22 4.44 -28.93
N VAL A 270 18.73 4.94 -27.77
CA VAL A 270 17.69 5.97 -27.69
C VAL A 270 18.15 7.05 -26.74
N ASP A 271 18.26 8.28 -27.22
CA ASP A 271 18.72 9.46 -26.45
C ASP A 271 20.05 9.23 -25.72
N GLY A 272 21.04 8.61 -26.40
CA GLY A 272 22.35 8.33 -25.87
C GLY A 272 22.39 7.19 -24.84
N LYS A 273 21.32 6.41 -24.69
CA LYS A 273 21.25 5.27 -23.78
C LYS A 273 20.99 3.98 -24.54
N MET A 274 21.69 2.93 -24.14
CA MET A 274 21.47 1.59 -24.68
C MET A 274 20.12 1.06 -24.21
N VAL A 275 19.33 0.56 -25.14
CA VAL A 275 18.02 -0.08 -24.93
C VAL A 275 18.11 -1.54 -25.32
N ASP A 276 17.81 -2.41 -24.36
CA ASP A 276 17.70 -3.87 -24.50
C ASP A 276 16.35 -4.36 -23.96
N ALA A 277 16.12 -5.65 -23.95
CA ALA A 277 14.86 -6.24 -23.50
C ALA A 277 14.42 -5.81 -22.09
N PRO A 278 15.29 -5.78 -21.04
CA PRO A 278 14.94 -5.25 -19.73
C PRO A 278 14.46 -3.79 -19.71
N VAL A 279 15.05 -2.94 -20.55
CA VAL A 279 14.64 -1.52 -20.66
C VAL A 279 13.26 -1.42 -21.31
N VAL A 280 12.98 -2.23 -22.32
CA VAL A 280 11.68 -2.30 -23.00
C VAL A 280 10.59 -2.81 -22.06
N GLU A 281 10.87 -3.84 -21.26
CA GLU A 281 9.89 -4.35 -20.29
C GLU A 281 9.54 -3.30 -19.23
N ARG A 282 10.49 -2.46 -18.79
CA ARG A 282 10.20 -1.30 -17.94
C ARG A 282 9.31 -0.27 -18.65
N ALA A 283 9.57 0.03 -19.92
CA ALA A 283 8.75 0.95 -20.70
C ALA A 283 7.31 0.42 -20.87
N LYS A 284 7.13 -0.87 -21.19
CA LYS A 284 5.80 -1.50 -21.24
C LYS A 284 5.05 -1.41 -19.92
N LYS A 285 5.76 -1.59 -18.78
CA LYS A 285 5.16 -1.46 -17.47
C LYS A 285 4.67 -0.04 -17.20
N ILE A 286 5.42 1.00 -17.61
CA ILE A 286 4.97 2.40 -17.52
C ILE A 286 3.66 2.59 -18.28
N LEU A 287 3.59 2.12 -19.54
CA LEU A 287 2.38 2.27 -20.36
C LEU A 287 1.18 1.48 -19.80
N SER A 288 1.40 0.35 -19.12
CA SER A 288 0.32 -0.39 -18.49
C SER A 288 -0.33 0.40 -17.35
N LEU A 289 0.40 1.29 -16.69
CA LEU A 289 -0.12 2.14 -15.60
C LEU A 289 -0.92 3.35 -16.12
N VAL A 290 -0.69 3.81 -17.36
CA VAL A 290 -1.46 4.90 -17.99
C VAL A 290 -2.93 4.50 -18.21
N ASN A 291 -3.17 3.22 -18.54
CA ASN A 291 -4.49 2.69 -18.88
C ASN A 291 -5.25 2.11 -17.68
N THR A 292 -4.72 2.26 -16.47
CA THR A 292 -5.40 1.83 -15.24
C THR A 292 -6.21 3.02 -14.71
N PRO A 293 -7.53 2.87 -14.58
CA PRO A 293 -8.43 3.92 -14.12
C PRO A 293 -8.13 4.37 -12.69
#